data_627b8ceb5317f4557fd8c361f9858a38
#
_entry.id   627b8ceb5317f4557fd8c361f9858a38
#
_cell.length_a   1.000
_cell.length_b   1.000
_cell.length_c   1.000
_cell.angle_alpha   90.00
_cell.angle_beta   90.00
_cell.angle_gamma   90.00
#
_symmetry.space_group_name_H-M   'P 1'
#
loop_
_entity.id
_entity.type
_entity.pdbx_description
1 polymer ?
#
loop_
_entity_poly.entity_id
_entity_poly.type
_entity_poly.pdbx_seq_one_letter_code
_entity_poly.pdbx_strand_id
1 'polypeptide(L)'
;MKKHMTRNIILMLVLDVILGIVLALYIANTGTVPAADNADTYTDGTYTASEQGCLSEVAVTVTVTGGRVTGVEIDASGETPELGGTAAETLADQLTKAGSTSGVDAVAGATMTSDAVFTAMDDCLSQAQ
;
A
#
# COMPACT_ATOMS: atom_id res chain seq x y z
N MET A 1 21.76 -41.41 37.00
CA MET A 1 21.52 -39.95 36.98
C MET A 1 21.96 -39.29 35.69
N LYS A 2 23.13 -39.56 35.18
CA LYS A 2 23.60 -38.94 33.92
C LYS A 2 22.75 -39.26 32.70
N LYS A 3 22.17 -40.46 32.60
CA LYS A 3 21.29 -40.86 31.48
C LYS A 3 20.01 -40.04 31.39
N HIS A 4 19.41 -39.69 32.51
CA HIS A 4 18.17 -38.92 32.53
C HIS A 4 18.43 -37.44 32.24
N MET A 5 19.55 -36.91 32.69
CA MET A 5 19.93 -35.52 32.46
C MET A 5 20.20 -35.26 30.97
N THR A 6 20.96 -36.14 30.31
CA THR A 6 21.25 -36.06 28.90
C THR A 6 19.98 -36.17 28.04
N ARG A 7 19.09 -37.09 28.40
CA ARG A 7 17.79 -37.27 27.74
C ARG A 7 16.91 -36.04 27.86
N ASN A 8 16.85 -35.45 29.04
CA ASN A 8 16.07 -34.25 29.26
C ASN A 8 16.62 -33.05 28.50
N ILE A 9 17.92 -32.88 28.44
CA ILE A 9 18.57 -31.81 27.64
C ILE A 9 18.28 -32.00 26.17
N ILE A 10 18.35 -33.21 25.64
CA ILE A 10 18.03 -33.53 24.27
C ILE A 10 16.56 -33.23 23.96
N LEU A 11 15.66 -33.60 24.85
CA LEU A 11 14.22 -33.32 24.73
C LEU A 11 13.94 -31.81 24.71
N MET A 12 14.61 -31.04 25.56
CA MET A 12 14.47 -29.57 25.57
C MET A 12 15.00 -28.93 24.28
N LEU A 13 16.15 -29.37 23.78
CA LEU A 13 16.71 -28.88 22.53
C LEU A 13 15.82 -29.20 21.31
N VAL A 14 15.27 -30.41 21.27
CA VAL A 14 14.33 -30.81 20.22
C VAL A 14 13.06 -29.99 20.29
N LEU A 15 12.55 -29.72 21.48
CA LEU A 15 11.37 -28.90 21.67
C LEU A 15 11.61 -27.46 21.22
N ASP A 16 12.77 -26.88 21.54
CA ASP A 16 13.15 -25.53 21.09
C ASP A 16 13.26 -25.44 19.57
N VAL A 17 13.85 -26.44 18.93
CA VAL A 17 13.96 -26.50 17.46
C VAL A 17 12.57 -26.61 16.82
N ILE A 18 11.70 -27.45 17.34
CA ILE A 18 10.31 -27.59 16.85
C ILE A 18 9.56 -26.28 17.01
N LEU A 19 9.67 -25.64 18.16
CA LEU A 19 9.02 -24.35 18.41
C LEU A 19 9.53 -23.27 17.46
N GLY A 20 10.84 -23.22 17.20
CA GLY A 20 11.44 -22.30 16.24
C GLY A 20 10.95 -22.53 14.82
N ILE A 21 10.83 -23.78 14.39
CA ILE A 21 10.31 -24.14 13.07
C ILE A 21 8.83 -23.78 12.96
N VAL A 22 8.02 -24.06 13.96
CA VAL A 22 6.60 -23.71 13.97
C VAL A 22 6.43 -22.19 13.90
N LEU A 23 7.22 -21.44 14.65
CA LEU A 23 7.18 -20.00 14.62
C LEU A 23 7.61 -19.45 13.24
N ALA A 24 8.66 -20.00 12.65
CA ALA A 24 9.14 -19.60 11.33
C ALA A 24 8.10 -19.91 10.23
N LEU A 25 7.47 -21.07 10.30
CA LEU A 25 6.39 -21.44 9.38
C LEU A 25 5.14 -20.56 9.57
N TYR A 26 4.82 -20.22 10.81
CA TYR A 26 3.71 -19.32 11.11
C TYR A 26 3.96 -17.93 10.52
N ILE A 27 5.15 -17.37 10.72
CA ILE A 27 5.53 -16.07 10.15
C ILE A 27 5.56 -16.12 8.63
N ALA A 28 6.10 -17.17 8.03
CA ALA A 28 6.15 -17.33 6.58
C ALA A 28 4.76 -17.51 5.96
N ASN A 29 3.87 -18.20 6.64
CA ASN A 29 2.53 -18.48 6.13
C ASN A 29 1.55 -17.33 6.35
N THR A 30 1.77 -16.50 7.35
CA THR A 30 0.95 -15.30 7.58
C THR A 30 1.34 -14.14 6.68
N GLY A 31 2.44 -14.26 5.95
CA GLY A 31 2.87 -13.21 5.02
C GLY A 31 3.08 -11.86 5.69
N THR A 32 3.10 -11.86 6.98
CA THR A 32 3.19 -10.64 7.72
C THR A 32 4.60 -10.31 8.06
N VAL A 33 5.05 -9.47 7.33
CA VAL A 33 5.46 -8.26 8.00
C VAL A 33 4.21 -7.43 8.21
N PRO A 34 3.82 -7.11 9.41
CA PRO A 34 2.98 -5.98 9.65
C PRO A 34 3.84 -4.75 9.42
N ALA A 35 4.19 -4.53 8.19
CA ALA A 35 4.41 -3.19 7.78
C ALA A 35 3.05 -2.57 7.89
N ALA A 36 2.89 -1.88 8.92
CA ALA A 36 1.88 -0.91 9.13
C ALA A 36 0.52 -1.28 8.54
N ASP A 37 -0.31 -1.62 9.41
CA ASP A 37 -1.37 -0.69 9.46
C ASP A 37 -2.10 -0.55 8.18
N ASN A 38 -3.19 -1.01 8.22
CA ASN A 38 -4.27 -0.81 7.33
C ASN A 38 -4.29 -1.91 6.33
N ALA A 39 -4.59 -2.97 6.86
CA ALA A 39 -5.10 -4.11 6.21
C ALA A 39 -6.44 -3.84 5.52
N ASP A 40 -6.54 -2.75 4.81
CA ASP A 40 -7.53 -2.69 3.75
C ASP A 40 -6.96 -3.54 2.63
N THR A 41 -7.32 -4.80 2.66
CA THR A 41 -6.97 -5.70 1.57
C THR A 41 -7.87 -5.39 0.40
N TYR A 42 -7.33 -4.69 -0.57
CA TYR A 42 -8.04 -4.39 -1.80
C TYR A 42 -8.06 -5.60 -2.72
N THR A 43 -9.03 -5.64 -3.61
CA THR A 43 -9.08 -6.66 -4.66
C THR A 43 -8.09 -6.30 -5.76
N ASP A 44 -7.26 -7.26 -6.16
CA ASP A 44 -6.28 -7.06 -7.23
C ASP A 44 -6.96 -6.65 -8.53
N GLY A 45 -6.37 -5.70 -9.21
CA GLY A 45 -6.87 -5.20 -10.47
C GLY A 45 -6.38 -3.78 -10.75
N THR A 46 -6.91 -3.21 -11.82
CA THR A 46 -6.66 -1.83 -12.22
C THR A 46 -7.96 -1.05 -12.20
N TYR A 47 -7.97 0.06 -11.51
CA TYR A 47 -9.15 0.89 -11.30
C TYR A 47 -8.88 2.30 -11.78
N THR A 48 -9.86 2.90 -12.45
CA THR A 48 -9.73 4.27 -12.97
C THR A 48 -10.93 5.09 -12.54
N ALA A 49 -10.67 6.32 -12.13
CA ALA A 49 -11.68 7.32 -11.86
C ALA A 49 -11.17 8.69 -12.31
N SER A 50 -12.07 9.62 -12.53
CA SER A 50 -11.71 10.97 -12.90
C SER A 50 -12.55 12.00 -12.17
N GLU A 51 -11.94 13.14 -11.90
CA GLU A 51 -12.58 14.27 -11.21
C GLU A 51 -12.17 15.58 -11.88
N GLN A 52 -13.00 16.58 -11.72
CA GLN A 52 -12.73 17.90 -12.26
C GLN A 52 -11.63 18.58 -11.44
N GLY A 53 -10.51 18.86 -12.08
CA GLY A 53 -9.43 19.67 -11.54
C GLY A 53 -9.65 21.15 -11.73
N CYS A 54 -8.57 21.93 -11.77
CA CYS A 54 -8.64 23.38 -11.91
C CYS A 54 -9.09 23.81 -13.32
N LEU A 55 -8.52 23.23 -14.35
CA LEU A 55 -8.79 23.59 -15.75
C LEU A 55 -9.48 22.47 -16.52
N SER A 56 -9.23 21.24 -16.16
CA SER A 56 -9.72 20.08 -16.89
C SER A 56 -9.96 18.91 -15.95
N GLU A 57 -10.46 17.83 -16.51
CA GLU A 57 -10.62 16.56 -15.82
C GLU A 57 -9.26 15.92 -15.57
N VAL A 58 -9.08 15.44 -14.35
CA VAL A 58 -7.91 14.69 -13.90
C VAL A 58 -8.31 13.24 -13.73
N ALA A 59 -7.64 12.33 -14.42
CA ALA A 59 -7.87 10.91 -14.32
C ALA A 59 -6.80 10.25 -13.46
N VAL A 60 -7.23 9.35 -12.57
CA VAL A 60 -6.35 8.58 -11.72
C VAL A 60 -6.57 7.10 -12.00
N THR A 61 -5.48 6.38 -12.24
CA THR A 61 -5.48 4.93 -12.39
C THR A 61 -4.69 4.31 -11.26
N VAL A 62 -5.32 3.42 -10.52
CA VAL A 62 -4.72 2.72 -9.38
C VAL A 62 -4.56 1.26 -9.74
N THR A 63 -3.36 0.73 -9.57
CA THR A 63 -3.07 -0.69 -9.72
C THR A 63 -2.90 -1.33 -8.35
N VAL A 64 -3.64 -2.41 -8.12
CA VAL A 64 -3.57 -3.19 -6.89
C VAL A 64 -3.02 -4.57 -7.20
N THR A 65 -2.01 -4.97 -6.44
CA THR A 65 -1.41 -6.30 -6.53
C THR A 65 -1.12 -6.81 -5.13
N GLY A 66 -1.53 -8.04 -4.84
CA GLY A 66 -1.36 -8.64 -3.51
C GLY A 66 -2.17 -7.94 -2.42
N GLY A 67 -3.29 -7.32 -2.78
CA GLY A 67 -4.14 -6.58 -1.85
C GLY A 67 -3.65 -5.18 -1.50
N ARG A 68 -2.62 -4.69 -2.17
CA ARG A 68 -2.00 -3.39 -1.91
C ARG A 68 -1.88 -2.56 -3.19
N VAL A 69 -1.93 -1.26 -3.02
CA VAL A 69 -1.64 -0.32 -4.11
C VAL A 69 -0.17 -0.41 -4.49
N THR A 70 0.12 -0.82 -5.71
CA THR A 70 1.48 -0.96 -6.24
C THR A 70 1.82 0.10 -7.26
N GLY A 71 0.83 0.80 -7.80
CA GLY A 71 1.04 1.88 -8.74
C GLY A 71 -0.12 2.86 -8.75
N VAL A 72 0.19 4.12 -8.90
CA VAL A 72 -0.78 5.20 -9.12
C VAL A 72 -0.30 6.00 -10.32
N GLU A 73 -1.15 6.12 -11.31
CA GLU A 73 -0.90 6.94 -12.49
C GLU A 73 -1.93 8.06 -12.55
N ILE A 74 -1.47 9.27 -12.78
CA ILE A 74 -2.30 10.46 -12.79
C ILE A 74 -2.15 11.13 -14.14
N ASP A 75 -3.26 11.30 -14.85
CA ASP A 75 -3.34 12.07 -16.09
C ASP A 75 -3.95 13.43 -15.80
N ALA A 76 -3.11 14.43 -15.73
CA ALA A 76 -3.47 15.82 -15.55
C ALA A 76 -3.03 16.67 -16.75
N SER A 77 -3.01 16.08 -17.94
CA SER A 77 -2.46 16.68 -19.16
C SER A 77 -3.21 17.96 -19.61
N GLY A 78 -4.47 18.10 -19.22
CA GLY A 78 -5.24 19.31 -19.49
C GLY A 78 -5.05 20.43 -18.47
N GLU A 79 -4.33 20.17 -17.38
CA GLU A 79 -3.98 21.18 -16.39
C GLU A 79 -2.74 21.99 -16.83
N THR A 80 -2.47 23.09 -16.14
CA THR A 80 -1.26 23.88 -16.38
C THR A 80 -0.01 23.02 -16.16
N PRO A 81 0.87 22.85 -17.16
CA PRO A 81 1.98 21.89 -17.05
C PRO A 81 2.91 22.11 -15.86
N GLU A 82 3.14 23.35 -15.47
CA GLU A 82 4.00 23.69 -14.34
C GLU A 82 3.39 23.36 -12.98
N LEU A 83 2.07 23.40 -12.89
CA LEU A 83 1.33 23.13 -11.65
C LEU A 83 0.73 21.73 -11.66
N GLY A 84 -0.05 21.40 -12.70
CA GLY A 84 -0.74 20.12 -12.79
C GLY A 84 0.19 18.97 -13.07
N GLY A 85 1.09 19.10 -14.05
CA GLY A 85 2.01 18.03 -14.44
C GLY A 85 3.00 17.66 -13.33
N THR A 86 3.67 18.63 -12.73
CA THR A 86 4.60 18.42 -11.62
C THR A 86 3.88 17.91 -10.37
N ALA A 87 2.72 18.46 -10.07
CA ALA A 87 1.91 18.00 -8.95
C ALA A 87 1.45 16.55 -9.15
N ALA A 88 1.06 16.20 -10.37
CA ALA A 88 0.64 14.83 -10.70
C ALA A 88 1.76 13.82 -10.44
N GLU A 89 2.98 14.10 -10.88
CA GLU A 89 4.13 13.23 -10.63
C GLU A 89 4.42 13.06 -9.14
N THR A 90 4.44 14.17 -8.41
CA THR A 90 4.68 14.17 -6.96
C THR A 90 3.61 13.40 -6.21
N LEU A 91 2.35 13.62 -6.54
CA LEU A 91 1.22 12.93 -5.93
C LEU A 91 1.21 11.45 -6.27
N ALA A 92 1.48 11.08 -7.51
CA ALA A 92 1.55 9.68 -7.92
C ALA A 92 2.58 8.91 -7.09
N ASP A 93 3.75 9.49 -6.87
CA ASP A 93 4.80 8.90 -6.06
C ASP A 93 4.40 8.78 -4.59
N GLN A 94 3.87 9.84 -4.03
CA GLN A 94 3.42 9.86 -2.63
C GLN A 94 2.26 8.89 -2.37
N LEU A 95 1.28 8.86 -3.25
CA LEU A 95 0.12 7.98 -3.13
C LEU A 95 0.51 6.51 -3.30
N THR A 96 1.44 6.22 -4.20
CA THR A 96 1.96 4.86 -4.36
C THR A 96 2.67 4.38 -3.09
N LYS A 97 3.48 5.22 -2.48
CA LYS A 97 4.17 4.91 -1.23
C LYS A 97 3.22 4.78 -0.04
N ALA A 98 2.23 5.65 0.04
CA ALA A 98 1.25 5.65 1.12
C ALA A 98 0.21 4.54 0.98
N GLY A 99 -0.10 4.12 -0.25
CA GLY A 99 -1.14 3.13 -0.54
C GLY A 99 -2.57 3.63 -0.32
N SER A 100 -2.73 4.90 0.00
CA SER A 100 -4.03 5.56 0.20
C SER A 100 -3.86 7.08 0.18
N THR A 101 -4.94 7.82 0.26
CA THR A 101 -4.91 9.28 0.39
C THR A 101 -4.61 9.77 1.80
N SER A 102 -4.62 8.86 2.76
CA SER A 102 -4.41 9.16 4.18
C SER A 102 -2.97 9.60 4.44
N GLY A 103 -2.78 10.78 5.00
CA GLY A 103 -1.46 11.31 5.31
C GLY A 103 -0.71 11.90 4.12
N VAL A 104 -1.33 12.01 2.96
CA VAL A 104 -0.77 12.66 1.79
C VAL A 104 -1.32 14.08 1.68
N ASP A 105 -0.43 15.07 1.64
CA ASP A 105 -0.79 16.47 1.58
C ASP A 105 -0.94 16.96 0.13
N ALA A 106 -1.81 17.94 -0.07
CA ALA A 106 -1.92 18.63 -1.35
C ALA A 106 -0.62 19.34 -1.72
N VAL A 107 -0.29 19.35 -3.00
CA VAL A 107 0.89 20.03 -3.49
C VAL A 107 0.65 21.55 -3.45
N ALA A 108 1.60 22.29 -2.89
CA ALA A 108 1.52 23.74 -2.79
C ALA A 108 1.38 24.38 -4.18
N GLY A 109 0.38 25.27 -4.33
CA GLY A 109 0.05 25.90 -5.60
C GLY A 109 -0.82 25.08 -6.55
N ALA A 110 -1.11 23.82 -6.22
CA ALA A 110 -1.94 22.93 -7.03
C ALA A 110 -3.02 22.24 -6.18
N THR A 111 -3.66 22.97 -5.27
CA THR A 111 -4.65 22.42 -4.32
C THR A 111 -5.85 21.84 -5.05
N MET A 112 -6.39 22.51 -6.03
CA MET A 112 -7.57 22.03 -6.78
C MET A 112 -7.26 20.73 -7.55
N THR A 113 -6.12 20.65 -8.20
CA THR A 113 -5.66 19.44 -8.87
C THR A 113 -5.41 18.32 -7.87
N SER A 114 -4.78 18.64 -6.75
CA SER A 114 -4.53 17.67 -5.66
C SER A 114 -5.83 17.12 -5.07
N ASP A 115 -6.80 17.96 -4.81
CA ASP A 115 -8.12 17.54 -4.31
C ASP A 115 -8.85 16.64 -5.30
N ALA A 116 -8.77 16.96 -6.59
CA ALA A 116 -9.32 16.11 -7.64
C ALA A 116 -8.65 14.72 -7.66
N VAL A 117 -7.34 14.68 -7.53
CA VAL A 117 -6.58 13.43 -7.45
C VAL A 117 -6.98 12.61 -6.23
N PHE A 118 -7.11 13.22 -5.08
CA PHE A 118 -7.50 12.52 -3.86
C PHE A 118 -8.91 11.94 -3.96
N THR A 119 -9.86 12.70 -4.46
CA THR A 119 -11.23 12.24 -4.66
C THR A 119 -11.29 11.10 -5.67
N ALA A 120 -10.58 11.21 -6.79
CA ALA A 120 -10.51 10.15 -7.79
C ALA A 120 -9.84 8.88 -7.25
N MET A 121 -8.77 9.02 -6.46
CA MET A 121 -8.13 7.87 -5.84
C MET A 121 -9.04 7.18 -4.82
N ASP A 122 -9.73 7.95 -3.99
CA ASP A 122 -10.71 7.39 -3.04
C ASP A 122 -11.81 6.61 -3.76
N ASP A 123 -12.25 7.09 -4.91
CA ASP A 123 -13.22 6.40 -5.73
C ASP A 123 -12.65 5.08 -6.30
N CYS A 124 -11.42 5.10 -6.79
CA CYS A 124 -10.71 3.89 -7.22
C CYS A 124 -10.61 2.85 -6.09
N LEU A 125 -10.23 3.28 -4.90
CA LEU A 125 -10.10 2.40 -3.73
C LEU A 125 -11.45 1.84 -3.29
N SER A 126 -12.52 2.61 -3.42
CA SER A 126 -13.89 2.13 -3.18
C SER A 126 -14.29 1.03 -4.17
N GLN A 127 -13.89 1.13 -5.41
CA GLN A 127 -14.11 0.09 -6.42
C GLN A 127 -13.34 -1.19 -6.12
N ALA A 128 -12.21 -1.08 -5.45
CA ALA A 128 -11.32 -2.19 -5.12
C ALA A 128 -11.70 -2.94 -3.83
N GLN A 129 -12.67 -2.47 -3.10
CA GLN A 129 -13.14 -3.12 -1.86
C GLN A 129 -14.04 -4.32 -2.09
#